data_af99cd1709b3077955b8a4f21a5339d8
#
_entry.id   af99cd1709b3077955b8a4f21a5339d8
#
_cell.length_a   1.000
_cell.length_b   1.000
_cell.length_c   1.000
_cell.angle_alpha   90.00
_cell.angle_beta   90.00
_cell.angle_gamma   90.00
#
_symmetry.space_group_name_H-M   'P 1'
#
loop_
_entity.id
_entity.type
_entity.pdbx_description
1 polymer ?
#
loop_
_entity_poly.entity_id
_entity_poly.type
_entity_poly.pdbx_seq_one_letter_code
_entity_poly.pdbx_strand_id
1 'polypeptide(L)'
;WEIDPATRKVKAKITVGREPVAMASFAGDSCLLIANNMPEMPSTAYPLAAQLDIVDVSSKKVASRIMLPNGSTDVKSIAVDKNRAYAYVTHLIARYQLPTNQLDRGWMATNTLSIIDLKARKLLTSVLLDTPQKGAANPWSVIVTPDDKQIIVAAAGSQELVRIDRIALHERLAKAKQGVMVTPSVKSWNNIPNDAGFLYGIRDFIPTQGKGPRSVVATGNKIYTANYYTSELVSMDMNGKNLNKQVLGAPLAFTKVGKGDMYFHDATICFQNWQSCATCHPNDARMDGLNWDLLNDGMGNPKNTKTLLLSHQTPPCMATGI
;
A
#
# COMPACT_ATOMS: atom_id res chain seq x y z
N TRP A 1 -16.71 8.37 -11.85
CA TRP A 1 -17.89 8.48 -12.70
C TRP A 1 -19.05 7.76 -12.05
N GLU A 2 -20.21 8.37 -11.98
CA GLU A 2 -21.47 7.70 -11.65
C GLU A 2 -22.10 7.18 -12.94
N ILE A 3 -22.36 5.89 -12.98
CA ILE A 3 -22.92 5.21 -14.15
C ILE A 3 -24.25 4.57 -13.76
N ASP A 4 -25.26 4.76 -14.57
CA ASP A 4 -26.53 4.05 -14.42
C ASP A 4 -26.37 2.58 -14.85
N PRO A 5 -26.58 1.59 -13.97
CA PRO A 5 -26.36 0.20 -14.31
C PRO A 5 -27.38 -0.35 -15.35
N ALA A 6 -28.57 0.21 -15.40
CA ALA A 6 -29.61 -0.24 -16.34
C ALA A 6 -29.38 0.32 -17.76
N THR A 7 -29.05 1.62 -17.84
CA THR A 7 -28.89 2.29 -19.15
C THR A 7 -27.42 2.35 -19.60
N ARG A 8 -26.44 2.03 -18.70
CA ARG A 8 -24.98 2.14 -18.89
C ARG A 8 -24.53 3.56 -19.27
N LYS A 9 -25.36 4.57 -18.99
CA LYS A 9 -25.03 5.98 -19.25
C LYS A 9 -24.36 6.62 -18.05
N VAL A 10 -23.42 7.53 -18.32
CA VAL A 10 -22.79 8.36 -17.30
C VAL A 10 -23.80 9.39 -16.80
N LYS A 11 -24.11 9.36 -15.49
CA LYS A 11 -25.00 10.32 -14.82
C LYS A 11 -24.22 11.54 -14.30
N ALA A 12 -23.00 11.32 -13.82
CA ALA A 12 -22.17 12.40 -13.30
C ALA A 12 -20.68 12.08 -13.41
N LYS A 13 -19.87 13.13 -13.48
CA LYS A 13 -18.41 13.08 -13.30
C LYS A 13 -18.06 13.87 -12.06
N ILE A 14 -17.29 13.28 -11.16
CA ILE A 14 -16.83 13.90 -9.93
C ILE A 14 -15.31 13.96 -10.02
N THR A 15 -14.75 15.17 -10.02
CA THR A 15 -13.30 15.35 -10.02
C THR A 15 -12.75 15.08 -8.62
N VAL A 16 -11.82 14.16 -8.52
CA VAL A 16 -11.07 13.78 -7.31
C VAL A 16 -9.58 14.00 -7.56
N GLY A 17 -8.73 13.61 -6.60
CA GLY A 17 -7.29 13.76 -6.72
C GLY A 17 -6.67 12.90 -7.83
N ARG A 18 -5.35 12.89 -7.86
CA ARG A 18 -4.56 12.28 -8.94
C ARG A 18 -4.60 10.76 -8.89
N GLU A 19 -5.00 10.12 -9.98
CA GLU A 19 -5.00 8.66 -10.16
C GLU A 19 -5.83 7.91 -9.09
N PRO A 20 -7.17 8.07 -9.07
CA PRO A 20 -8.01 7.33 -8.13
C PRO A 20 -7.96 5.82 -8.43
N VAL A 21 -7.64 5.01 -7.42
CA VAL A 21 -7.39 3.56 -7.56
C VAL A 21 -8.34 2.69 -6.76
N ALA A 22 -8.88 3.21 -5.66
CA ALA A 22 -9.81 2.45 -4.81
C ALA A 22 -10.86 3.37 -4.21
N MET A 23 -12.01 2.79 -3.88
CA MET A 23 -13.06 3.48 -3.15
C MET A 23 -13.80 2.55 -2.21
N ALA A 24 -14.34 3.12 -1.13
CA ALA A 24 -15.21 2.43 -0.20
C ALA A 24 -16.33 3.37 0.27
N SER A 25 -17.53 2.83 0.51
CA SER A 25 -18.65 3.58 1.05
C SER A 25 -18.66 3.55 2.58
N PHE A 26 -19.14 4.63 3.19
CA PHE A 26 -19.34 4.73 4.63
C PHE A 26 -20.48 5.70 4.98
N ALA A 27 -20.76 5.91 6.27
CA ALA A 27 -21.84 6.77 6.76
C ALA A 27 -23.21 6.43 6.11
N GLY A 28 -23.58 5.13 6.11
CA GLY A 28 -24.84 4.68 5.50
C GLY A 28 -24.89 4.87 3.99
N ASP A 29 -23.74 4.75 3.32
CA ASP A 29 -23.55 4.95 1.88
C ASP A 29 -23.73 6.41 1.40
N SER A 30 -23.84 7.36 2.29
CA SER A 30 -23.91 8.80 1.96
C SER A 30 -22.55 9.41 1.60
N CYS A 31 -21.46 8.73 1.92
CA CYS A 31 -20.10 9.17 1.64
C CYS A 31 -19.27 8.06 0.98
N LEU A 32 -18.37 8.46 0.08
CA LEU A 32 -17.34 7.60 -0.49
C LEU A 32 -15.96 8.09 -0.06
N LEU A 33 -15.11 7.18 0.40
CA LEU A 33 -13.69 7.42 0.59
C LEU A 33 -12.96 6.96 -0.68
N ILE A 34 -12.26 7.87 -1.33
CA ILE A 34 -11.52 7.63 -2.58
C ILE A 34 -10.03 7.68 -2.26
N ALA A 35 -9.30 6.64 -2.63
CA ALA A 35 -7.85 6.62 -2.58
C ALA A 35 -7.25 7.13 -3.88
N ASN A 36 -6.45 8.17 -3.80
CA ASN A 36 -5.68 8.70 -4.91
C ASN A 36 -4.24 8.18 -4.78
N ASN A 37 -3.71 7.62 -5.86
CA ASN A 37 -2.47 6.85 -5.82
C ASN A 37 -1.24 7.72 -5.55
N MET A 38 -1.22 8.93 -6.10
CA MET A 38 -0.04 9.77 -6.17
C MET A 38 -0.26 11.13 -5.49
N PRO A 39 0.83 11.77 -5.00
CA PRO A 39 0.77 13.16 -4.59
C PRO A 39 0.27 14.06 -5.72
N GLU A 40 -0.63 15.00 -5.38
CA GLU A 40 -1.17 15.99 -6.32
C GLU A 40 -0.31 17.26 -6.38
N MET A 41 0.35 17.56 -5.26
CA MET A 41 1.19 18.75 -5.13
C MET A 41 2.50 18.63 -5.93
N PRO A 42 3.11 19.75 -6.31
CA PRO A 42 4.46 19.75 -6.90
C PRO A 42 5.48 19.03 -6.01
N SER A 43 6.47 18.38 -6.61
CA SER A 43 7.50 17.62 -5.89
C SER A 43 8.38 18.46 -4.93
N THR A 44 8.27 19.79 -5.01
CA THR A 44 8.91 20.75 -4.10
C THR A 44 8.05 21.13 -2.90
N ALA A 45 6.79 20.69 -2.85
CA ALA A 45 5.89 20.98 -1.74
C ALA A 45 6.29 20.22 -0.45
N TYR A 46 5.89 20.80 0.70
CA TYR A 46 6.03 20.16 2.00
C TYR A 46 4.82 20.50 2.90
N PRO A 47 4.17 19.51 3.50
CA PRO A 47 4.34 18.07 3.27
C PRO A 47 3.91 17.66 1.86
N LEU A 48 4.52 16.61 1.32
CA LEU A 48 4.20 16.02 0.01
C LEU A 48 3.71 14.59 0.20
N ALA A 49 2.45 14.33 -0.10
CA ALA A 49 1.83 13.03 0.14
C ALA A 49 0.61 12.81 -0.76
N ALA A 50 0.32 11.56 -1.04
CA ALA A 50 -0.96 11.14 -1.57
C ALA A 50 -2.10 11.51 -0.61
N GLN A 51 -3.30 11.70 -1.15
CA GLN A 51 -4.47 12.15 -0.41
C GLN A 51 -5.65 11.21 -0.62
N LEU A 52 -6.54 11.20 0.36
CA LEU A 52 -7.83 10.54 0.25
C LEU A 52 -8.90 11.62 0.12
N ASP A 53 -9.82 11.45 -0.83
CA ASP A 53 -10.97 12.34 -0.97
C ASP A 53 -12.20 11.72 -0.31
N ILE A 54 -12.95 12.51 0.41
CA ILE A 54 -14.29 12.16 0.88
C ILE A 54 -15.30 12.83 -0.03
N VAL A 55 -16.03 12.04 -0.78
CA VAL A 55 -17.08 12.50 -1.68
C VAL A 55 -18.43 12.35 -1.00
N ASP A 56 -19.20 13.42 -0.97
CA ASP A 56 -20.61 13.39 -0.59
C ASP A 56 -21.44 12.94 -1.79
N VAL A 57 -22.19 11.85 -1.62
CA VAL A 57 -22.94 11.19 -2.69
C VAL A 57 -24.11 12.07 -3.16
N SER A 58 -24.75 12.81 -2.27
CA SER A 58 -25.91 13.64 -2.57
C SER A 58 -25.55 14.87 -3.41
N SER A 59 -24.51 15.58 -2.98
CA SER A 59 -24.04 16.78 -3.68
C SER A 59 -23.12 16.47 -4.86
N LYS A 60 -22.60 15.24 -4.94
CA LYS A 60 -21.61 14.79 -5.97
C LYS A 60 -20.35 15.63 -5.97
N LYS A 61 -19.88 16.02 -4.78
CA LYS A 61 -18.70 16.88 -4.61
C LYS A 61 -17.75 16.27 -3.58
N VAL A 62 -16.46 16.62 -3.70
CA VAL A 62 -15.49 16.37 -2.65
C VAL A 62 -15.81 17.27 -1.46
N ALA A 63 -16.22 16.66 -0.35
CA ALA A 63 -16.59 17.34 0.89
C ALA A 63 -15.37 17.67 1.74
N SER A 64 -14.34 16.79 1.74
CA SER A 64 -13.09 17.02 2.46
C SER A 64 -11.98 16.12 1.92
N ARG A 65 -10.73 16.45 2.28
CA ARG A 65 -9.52 15.68 1.93
C ARG A 65 -8.77 15.29 3.17
N ILE A 66 -8.19 14.11 3.16
CA ILE A 66 -7.33 13.59 4.22
C ILE A 66 -5.93 13.40 3.62
N MET A 67 -4.96 14.15 4.11
CA MET A 67 -3.57 13.97 3.72
C MET A 67 -2.98 12.80 4.49
N LEU A 68 -2.32 11.90 3.79
CA LEU A 68 -1.52 10.83 4.37
C LEU A 68 -0.18 11.38 4.90
N PRO A 69 0.63 10.60 5.65
CA PRO A 69 1.93 11.07 6.12
C PRO A 69 2.84 11.53 4.98
N ASN A 70 3.73 12.49 5.28
CA ASN A 70 4.68 12.98 4.28
C ASN A 70 5.48 11.83 3.64
N GLY A 71 5.61 11.85 2.33
CA GLY A 71 6.23 10.78 1.54
C GLY A 71 5.27 9.64 1.16
N SER A 72 3.98 9.71 1.52
CA SER A 72 3.01 8.70 1.11
C SER A 72 2.77 8.73 -0.38
N THR A 73 2.91 7.57 -1.00
CA THR A 73 2.73 7.32 -2.44
C THR A 73 2.29 5.87 -2.66
N ASP A 74 1.98 5.53 -3.90
CA ASP A 74 1.59 4.16 -4.30
C ASP A 74 0.43 3.58 -3.45
N VAL A 75 -0.61 4.40 -3.25
CA VAL A 75 -1.84 3.96 -2.58
C VAL A 75 -2.54 2.93 -3.46
N LYS A 76 -2.95 1.79 -2.91
CA LYS A 76 -3.52 0.67 -3.70
C LYS A 76 -4.93 0.28 -3.30
N SER A 77 -5.25 0.24 -2.02
CA SER A 77 -6.50 -0.39 -1.58
C SER A 77 -7.07 0.24 -0.32
N ILE A 78 -8.37 0.14 -0.16
CA ILE A 78 -9.12 0.55 1.02
C ILE A 78 -9.98 -0.63 1.50
N ALA A 79 -9.96 -0.91 2.80
CA ALA A 79 -10.95 -1.74 3.46
C ALA A 79 -11.63 -0.95 4.58
N VAL A 80 -12.90 -1.20 4.81
CA VAL A 80 -13.69 -0.57 5.89
C VAL A 80 -14.13 -1.66 6.85
N ASP A 81 -14.07 -1.40 8.15
CA ASP A 81 -14.56 -2.33 9.15
C ASP A 81 -16.09 -2.46 9.10
N LYS A 82 -16.62 -3.51 9.74
CA LYS A 82 -18.04 -3.85 9.71
C LYS A 82 -18.94 -2.69 10.18
N ASN A 83 -18.49 -1.97 11.18
CA ASN A 83 -19.23 -0.85 11.74
C ASN A 83 -19.01 0.46 11.00
N ARG A 84 -18.17 0.46 9.95
CA ARG A 84 -17.80 1.65 9.19
C ARG A 84 -17.26 2.78 10.08
N ALA A 85 -16.54 2.40 11.14
CA ALA A 85 -15.89 3.32 12.05
C ALA A 85 -14.48 3.68 11.59
N TYR A 86 -13.77 2.70 11.00
CA TYR A 86 -12.42 2.85 10.51
C TYR A 86 -12.26 2.35 9.09
N ALA A 87 -11.39 3.01 8.33
CA ALA A 87 -10.87 2.50 7.08
C ALA A 87 -9.36 2.24 7.19
N TYR A 88 -8.90 1.24 6.45
CA TYR A 88 -7.51 0.80 6.37
C TYR A 88 -7.03 0.97 4.94
N VAL A 89 -5.92 1.67 4.77
CA VAL A 89 -5.43 2.08 3.45
C VAL A 89 -3.99 1.60 3.29
N THR A 90 -3.72 0.82 2.26
CA THR A 90 -2.36 0.36 1.93
C THR A 90 -1.64 1.38 1.05
N HIS A 91 -0.40 1.68 1.41
CA HIS A 91 0.46 2.58 0.65
C HIS A 91 1.92 2.45 1.08
N LEU A 92 2.79 3.20 0.45
CA LEU A 92 4.19 3.36 0.85
C LEU A 92 4.39 4.70 1.55
N ILE A 93 5.32 4.77 2.50
CA ILE A 93 5.91 6.02 2.98
C ILE A 93 7.37 6.06 2.51
N ALA A 94 7.63 6.86 1.51
CA ALA A 94 8.97 7.10 1.00
C ALA A 94 9.72 8.08 1.90
N ARG A 95 10.94 7.72 2.29
CA ARG A 95 11.81 8.55 3.13
C ARG A 95 12.69 9.45 2.26
N TYR A 96 12.10 10.07 1.25
CA TYR A 96 12.79 10.82 0.19
C TYR A 96 13.63 12.00 0.68
N GLN A 97 13.37 12.50 1.89
CA GLN A 97 14.14 13.57 2.52
C GLN A 97 15.42 13.09 3.23
N LEU A 98 15.60 11.77 3.36
CA LEU A 98 16.81 11.17 3.90
C LEU A 98 17.75 10.78 2.78
N PRO A 99 19.07 10.96 2.95
CA PRO A 99 20.03 10.47 1.99
C PRO A 99 19.89 8.98 1.75
N THR A 100 20.00 8.55 0.50
CA THR A 100 19.78 7.16 0.08
C THR A 100 20.99 6.24 0.33
N ASN A 101 21.90 6.61 1.20
CA ASN A 101 23.05 5.79 1.63
C ASN A 101 22.65 4.56 2.48
N GLN A 102 21.37 4.39 2.78
CA GLN A 102 20.83 3.25 3.51
C GLN A 102 20.04 2.27 2.60
N LEU A 103 20.22 2.36 1.29
CA LEU A 103 19.53 1.52 0.31
C LEU A 103 19.64 0.03 0.59
N ASP A 104 20.83 -0.42 0.91
CA ASP A 104 21.18 -1.80 1.22
C ASP A 104 20.64 -2.27 2.59
N ARG A 105 20.12 -1.35 3.40
CA ARG A 105 19.57 -1.63 4.73
C ARG A 105 18.04 -1.49 4.80
N GLY A 106 17.37 -1.25 3.67
CA GLY A 106 15.96 -0.91 3.63
C GLY A 106 15.72 0.52 4.14
N TRP A 107 14.51 0.81 4.66
CA TRP A 107 14.15 2.10 5.26
C TRP A 107 14.02 3.28 4.29
N MET A 108 14.29 3.11 3.02
CA MET A 108 14.03 4.14 2.00
C MET A 108 12.54 4.33 1.77
N ALA A 109 11.83 3.21 1.57
CA ALA A 109 10.38 3.18 1.51
C ALA A 109 9.88 2.15 2.53
N THR A 110 8.90 2.54 3.33
CA THR A 110 8.27 1.66 4.29
C THR A 110 6.89 1.28 3.84
N ASN A 111 6.55 0.01 4.00
CA ASN A 111 5.26 -0.56 3.58
C ASN A 111 4.25 -0.35 4.70
N THR A 112 3.17 0.34 4.39
CA THR A 112 2.37 1.02 5.41
C THR A 112 0.89 0.68 5.29
N LEU A 113 0.23 0.63 6.46
CA LEU A 113 -1.22 0.61 6.61
C LEU A 113 -1.64 1.87 7.38
N SER A 114 -2.30 2.80 6.72
CA SER A 114 -2.92 3.95 7.37
C SER A 114 -4.31 3.62 7.88
N ILE A 115 -4.63 4.10 9.08
CA ILE A 115 -5.92 3.91 9.74
C ILE A 115 -6.64 5.26 9.75
N ILE A 116 -7.80 5.29 9.15
CA ILE A 116 -8.64 6.48 9.00
C ILE A 116 -9.82 6.37 9.98
N ASP A 117 -10.01 7.36 10.83
CA ASP A 117 -11.22 7.54 11.60
C ASP A 117 -12.30 8.15 10.70
N LEU A 118 -13.27 7.34 10.31
CA LEU A 118 -14.32 7.73 9.36
C LEU A 118 -15.32 8.72 9.96
N LYS A 119 -15.56 8.65 11.28
CA LYS A 119 -16.44 9.59 11.98
C LYS A 119 -15.78 10.96 12.08
N ALA A 120 -14.52 11.00 12.48
CA ALA A 120 -13.75 12.24 12.56
C ALA A 120 -13.28 12.75 11.19
N ARG A 121 -13.35 11.92 10.15
CA ARG A 121 -12.85 12.20 8.79
C ARG A 121 -11.38 12.61 8.78
N LYS A 122 -10.55 11.88 9.53
CA LYS A 122 -9.13 12.20 9.74
C LYS A 122 -8.27 10.95 9.75
N LEU A 123 -7.02 11.13 9.38
CA LEU A 123 -5.99 10.12 9.65
C LEU A 123 -5.86 9.94 11.17
N LEU A 124 -6.08 8.72 11.64
CA LEU A 124 -5.83 8.35 13.03
C LEU A 124 -4.33 8.19 13.27
N THR A 125 -3.69 7.31 12.53
CA THR A 125 -2.25 7.08 12.49
C THR A 125 -1.91 6.14 11.33
N SER A 126 -0.61 5.85 11.16
CA SER A 126 -0.12 4.84 10.22
C SER A 126 0.76 3.85 10.96
N VAL A 127 0.71 2.57 10.59
CA VAL A 127 1.54 1.51 11.15
C VAL A 127 2.35 0.86 10.04
N LEU A 128 3.59 0.48 10.34
CA LEU A 128 4.44 -0.19 9.38
C LEU A 128 4.13 -1.69 9.31
N LEU A 129 3.92 -2.18 8.10
CA LEU A 129 3.76 -3.61 7.83
C LEU A 129 5.10 -4.36 7.92
N ASP A 130 6.19 -3.64 7.84
CA ASP A 130 7.56 -4.14 7.91
C ASP A 130 7.95 -4.54 9.33
N THR A 131 8.95 -5.44 9.44
CA THR A 131 9.73 -5.66 10.65
C THR A 131 11.10 -5.00 10.51
N PRO A 132 11.88 -4.85 11.59
CA PRO A 132 13.27 -4.40 11.46
C PRO A 132 14.16 -5.31 10.60
N GLN A 133 13.77 -6.57 10.40
CA GLN A 133 14.54 -7.58 9.66
C GLN A 133 13.97 -7.92 8.29
N LYS A 134 12.72 -7.49 8.00
CA LYS A 134 12.03 -7.92 6.78
C LYS A 134 10.98 -6.91 6.35
N GLY A 135 10.97 -6.58 5.07
CA GLY A 135 9.92 -5.79 4.44
C GLY A 135 8.70 -6.61 4.05
N ALA A 136 7.53 -5.97 4.08
CA ALA A 136 6.27 -6.46 3.54
C ALA A 136 5.96 -5.74 2.22
N ALA A 137 6.84 -5.92 1.23
CA ALA A 137 6.94 -5.04 0.07
C ALA A 137 5.70 -5.01 -0.80
N ASN A 138 5.42 -3.80 -1.30
CA ASN A 138 4.33 -3.49 -2.21
C ASN A 138 2.98 -4.02 -1.71
N PRO A 139 2.44 -3.46 -0.60
CA PRO A 139 1.13 -3.82 -0.08
C PRO A 139 0.03 -3.43 -1.07
N TRP A 140 -0.62 -4.43 -1.69
CA TRP A 140 -1.49 -4.23 -2.84
C TRP A 140 -2.97 -4.19 -2.46
N SER A 141 -3.44 -5.19 -1.76
CA SER A 141 -4.85 -5.34 -1.39
C SER A 141 -4.99 -5.46 0.11
N VAL A 142 -6.05 -4.90 0.68
CA VAL A 142 -6.39 -5.05 2.09
C VAL A 142 -7.85 -5.42 2.26
N ILE A 143 -8.13 -6.26 3.23
CA ILE A 143 -9.48 -6.58 3.70
C ILE A 143 -9.56 -6.56 5.22
N VAL A 144 -10.75 -6.36 5.73
CA VAL A 144 -11.14 -6.74 7.08
C VAL A 144 -11.95 -8.03 6.98
N THR A 145 -11.67 -9.00 7.83
CA THR A 145 -12.37 -10.29 7.81
C THR A 145 -13.85 -10.14 8.17
N PRO A 146 -14.75 -11.05 7.69
CA PRO A 146 -16.18 -10.94 7.95
C PRO A 146 -16.58 -10.92 9.44
N ASP A 147 -15.76 -11.54 10.29
CA ASP A 147 -15.93 -11.53 11.76
C ASP A 147 -15.37 -10.26 12.42
N ASP A 148 -14.82 -9.34 11.62
CA ASP A 148 -14.27 -8.06 12.04
C ASP A 148 -13.03 -8.14 12.96
N LYS A 149 -12.38 -9.33 13.04
CA LYS A 149 -11.26 -9.57 13.97
C LYS A 149 -9.89 -9.35 13.37
N GLN A 150 -9.74 -9.53 12.06
CA GLN A 150 -8.43 -9.49 11.42
C GLN A 150 -8.41 -8.53 10.25
N ILE A 151 -7.24 -7.93 10.01
CA ILE A 151 -6.90 -7.22 8.78
C ILE A 151 -5.92 -8.12 8.03
N ILE A 152 -6.15 -8.32 6.73
CA ILE A 152 -5.26 -9.10 5.88
C ILE A 152 -4.83 -8.23 4.71
N VAL A 153 -3.51 -8.12 4.52
CA VAL A 153 -2.89 -7.34 3.43
C VAL A 153 -2.13 -8.30 2.52
N ALA A 154 -2.35 -8.19 1.22
CA ALA A 154 -1.53 -8.87 0.23
C ALA A 154 -0.27 -8.04 -0.05
N ALA A 155 0.89 -8.52 0.39
CA ALA A 155 2.20 -7.94 0.13
C ALA A 155 2.78 -8.55 -1.16
N ALA A 156 2.46 -7.91 -2.30
CA ALA A 156 2.70 -8.47 -3.62
C ALA A 156 4.20 -8.65 -3.92
N GLY A 157 5.05 -7.76 -3.46
CA GLY A 157 6.49 -7.82 -3.67
C GLY A 157 7.20 -8.87 -2.82
N SER A 158 6.75 -9.11 -1.60
CA SER A 158 7.31 -10.11 -0.69
C SER A 158 6.63 -11.49 -0.78
N GLN A 159 5.66 -11.67 -1.68
CA GLN A 159 4.99 -12.94 -2.00
C GLN A 159 4.21 -13.55 -0.84
N GLU A 160 3.60 -12.73 0.01
CA GLU A 160 2.94 -13.18 1.23
C GLU A 160 1.71 -12.36 1.59
N LEU A 161 0.92 -12.87 2.52
CA LEU A 161 -0.12 -12.12 3.19
C LEU A 161 0.39 -11.67 4.56
N VAL A 162 0.09 -10.43 4.92
CA VAL A 162 0.31 -9.89 6.27
C VAL A 162 -1.02 -9.93 6.99
N ARG A 163 -1.13 -10.75 8.05
CA ARG A 163 -2.31 -10.86 8.89
C ARG A 163 -2.08 -10.10 10.19
N ILE A 164 -3.01 -9.24 10.57
CA ILE A 164 -2.94 -8.40 11.76
C ILE A 164 -4.19 -8.64 12.61
N ASP A 165 -3.99 -8.90 13.90
CA ASP A 165 -5.10 -8.88 14.87
C ASP A 165 -5.62 -7.46 15.02
N ARG A 166 -6.80 -7.20 14.46
CA ARG A 166 -7.41 -5.87 14.43
C ARG A 166 -7.83 -5.40 15.83
N ILE A 167 -8.33 -6.30 16.66
CA ILE A 167 -8.76 -5.97 18.01
C ILE A 167 -7.57 -5.56 18.86
N ALA A 168 -6.51 -6.39 18.86
CA ALA A 168 -5.28 -6.08 19.58
C ALA A 168 -4.59 -4.81 19.05
N LEU A 169 -4.67 -4.53 17.73
CA LEU A 169 -4.17 -3.30 17.15
C LEU A 169 -4.88 -2.07 17.74
N HIS A 170 -6.22 -2.05 17.75
CA HIS A 170 -6.98 -0.92 18.30
C HIS A 170 -6.79 -0.75 19.80
N GLU A 171 -6.72 -1.83 20.58
CA GLU A 171 -6.38 -1.78 22.00
C GLU A 171 -4.99 -1.17 22.23
N ARG A 172 -4.00 -1.58 21.43
CA ARG A 172 -2.63 -1.02 21.48
C ARG A 172 -2.61 0.46 21.15
N LEU A 173 -3.33 0.87 20.12
CA LEU A 173 -3.48 2.27 19.74
C LEU A 173 -4.15 3.10 20.85
N ALA A 174 -5.19 2.57 21.47
CA ALA A 174 -5.88 3.26 22.58
C ALA A 174 -4.93 3.48 23.77
N LYS A 175 -4.14 2.48 24.15
CA LYS A 175 -3.12 2.59 25.21
C LYS A 175 -2.03 3.60 24.85
N ALA A 176 -1.50 3.53 23.60
CA ALA A 176 -0.49 4.47 23.14
C ALA A 176 -0.98 5.92 23.13
N LYS A 177 -2.26 6.15 22.79
CA LYS A 177 -2.89 7.48 22.84
C LYS A 177 -2.99 8.04 24.26
N GLN A 178 -3.06 7.16 25.27
CA GLN A 178 -3.04 7.53 26.69
C GLN A 178 -1.62 7.72 27.24
N GLY A 179 -0.60 7.63 26.40
CA GLY A 179 0.81 7.73 26.81
C GLY A 179 1.40 6.46 27.43
N VAL A 180 0.68 5.33 27.37
CA VAL A 180 1.19 4.04 27.85
C VAL A 180 2.21 3.52 26.84
N MET A 181 3.38 3.11 27.34
CA MET A 181 4.41 2.45 26.52
C MET A 181 3.90 1.05 26.13
N VAL A 182 3.57 0.85 24.86
CA VAL A 182 3.00 -0.39 24.33
C VAL A 182 4.05 -1.32 23.68
N THR A 183 5.19 -0.74 23.29
CA THR A 183 6.37 -1.46 22.79
C THR A 183 7.63 -0.75 23.29
N PRO A 184 8.78 -1.43 23.40
CA PRO A 184 10.03 -0.78 23.85
C PRO A 184 10.50 0.36 22.95
N SER A 185 10.07 0.38 21.68
CA SER A 185 10.47 1.36 20.65
C SER A 185 9.54 2.58 20.58
N VAL A 186 8.27 2.45 20.96
CA VAL A 186 7.30 3.56 20.89
C VAL A 186 7.30 4.38 22.18
N LYS A 187 7.93 5.55 22.10
CA LYS A 187 7.99 6.52 23.22
C LYS A 187 6.85 7.55 23.19
N SER A 188 6.22 7.72 22.04
CA SER A 188 5.10 8.66 21.88
C SER A 188 4.20 8.25 20.72
N TRP A 189 2.95 8.75 20.72
CA TRP A 189 2.00 8.57 19.63
C TRP A 189 2.59 8.91 18.25
N ASN A 190 3.33 10.01 18.16
CA ASN A 190 3.89 10.51 16.90
C ASN A 190 5.01 9.61 16.32
N ASN A 191 5.54 8.70 17.13
CA ASN A 191 6.60 7.77 16.68
C ASN A 191 6.03 6.51 16.03
N ILE A 192 4.75 6.22 16.18
CA ILE A 192 4.12 5.01 15.63
C ILE A 192 4.40 4.83 14.12
N PRO A 193 4.28 5.86 13.26
CA PRO A 193 4.55 5.73 11.83
C PRO A 193 6.03 5.46 11.46
N ASN A 194 6.93 5.47 12.44
CA ASN A 194 8.35 5.22 12.27
C ASN A 194 8.83 3.98 13.03
N ASP A 195 7.91 3.16 13.56
CA ASP A 195 8.25 2.00 14.36
C ASP A 195 7.90 0.69 13.67
N ALA A 196 8.89 0.02 13.09
CA ALA A 196 8.73 -1.31 12.50
C ALA A 196 8.44 -2.42 13.53
N GLY A 197 8.60 -2.15 14.82
CA GLY A 197 8.27 -3.05 15.94
C GLY A 197 6.83 -2.91 16.45
N PHE A 198 6.09 -1.87 16.04
CA PHE A 198 4.76 -1.58 16.62
C PHE A 198 3.77 -2.74 16.52
N LEU A 199 3.82 -3.51 15.43
CA LEU A 199 2.94 -4.67 15.22
C LEU A 199 3.49 -5.98 15.78
N TYR A 200 4.61 -5.97 16.51
CA TYR A 200 5.19 -7.18 17.09
C TYR A 200 4.19 -7.91 17.99
N GLY A 201 4.06 -9.25 17.78
CA GLY A 201 3.16 -10.13 18.52
C GLY A 201 1.68 -10.05 18.14
N ILE A 202 1.29 -9.14 17.22
CA ILE A 202 -0.09 -9.03 16.71
C ILE A 202 -0.15 -9.12 15.17
N ARG A 203 0.97 -9.42 14.53
CA ARG A 203 1.11 -9.59 13.07
C ARG A 203 1.81 -10.89 12.75
N ASP A 204 1.33 -11.57 11.70
CA ASP A 204 1.94 -12.75 11.10
C ASP A 204 2.16 -12.56 9.60
N PHE A 205 3.14 -13.27 9.05
CA PHE A 205 3.40 -13.38 7.62
C PHE A 205 3.02 -14.77 7.13
N ILE A 206 2.21 -14.86 6.10
CA ILE A 206 1.70 -16.10 5.53
C ILE A 206 2.16 -16.21 4.08
N PRO A 207 3.15 -17.06 3.75
CA PRO A 207 3.60 -17.25 2.38
C PRO A 207 2.46 -17.78 1.48
N THR A 208 2.28 -17.17 0.30
CA THR A 208 1.27 -17.63 -0.66
C THR A 208 1.75 -18.78 -1.54
N GLN A 209 3.04 -19.07 -1.47
CA GLN A 209 3.71 -20.10 -2.30
C GLN A 209 3.54 -19.91 -3.80
N GLY A 210 3.29 -18.67 -4.25
CA GLY A 210 3.19 -18.23 -5.64
C GLY A 210 3.74 -16.82 -5.79
N LYS A 211 3.60 -16.22 -6.95
CA LYS A 211 4.20 -14.94 -7.27
C LYS A 211 3.16 -13.83 -7.49
N GLY A 212 3.36 -12.69 -6.82
CA GLY A 212 2.56 -11.48 -6.97
C GLY A 212 1.13 -11.61 -6.45
N PRO A 213 0.88 -11.86 -5.14
CA PRO A 213 -0.46 -11.79 -4.58
C PRO A 213 -0.98 -10.36 -4.66
N ARG A 214 -1.92 -10.08 -5.57
CA ARG A 214 -2.47 -8.73 -5.81
C ARG A 214 -3.90 -8.56 -5.33
N SER A 215 -4.53 -9.63 -4.89
CA SER A 215 -5.91 -9.61 -4.42
C SER A 215 -6.05 -10.55 -3.23
N VAL A 216 -6.84 -10.16 -2.25
CA VAL A 216 -7.21 -11.01 -1.14
C VAL A 216 -8.68 -10.84 -0.82
N VAL A 217 -9.36 -11.94 -0.47
CA VAL A 217 -10.73 -11.95 0.00
C VAL A 217 -10.88 -13.01 1.08
N ALA A 218 -11.77 -12.77 2.04
CA ALA A 218 -12.14 -13.76 3.04
C ALA A 218 -13.64 -14.03 2.99
N THR A 219 -14.02 -15.29 3.01
CA THR A 219 -15.43 -15.71 3.07
C THR A 219 -15.53 -17.02 3.86
N GLY A 220 -16.57 -17.14 4.67
CA GLY A 220 -16.68 -18.25 5.62
C GLY A 220 -15.45 -18.29 6.54
N ASN A 221 -14.79 -19.43 6.60
CA ASN A 221 -13.57 -19.64 7.40
C ASN A 221 -12.31 -19.79 6.51
N LYS A 222 -12.31 -19.16 5.35
CA LYS A 222 -11.22 -19.25 4.38
C LYS A 222 -10.78 -17.88 3.88
N ILE A 223 -9.48 -17.79 3.59
CA ILE A 223 -8.82 -16.71 2.87
C ILE A 223 -8.53 -17.21 1.45
N TYR A 224 -8.75 -16.37 0.47
CA TYR A 224 -8.38 -16.59 -0.93
C TYR A 224 -7.50 -15.45 -1.40
N THR A 225 -6.46 -15.79 -2.16
CA THR A 225 -5.58 -14.79 -2.81
C THR A 225 -5.25 -15.23 -4.23
N ALA A 226 -5.18 -14.27 -5.14
CA ALA A 226 -4.77 -14.52 -6.51
C ALA A 226 -3.30 -14.12 -6.70
N ASN A 227 -2.48 -15.10 -7.07
CA ASN A 227 -1.08 -14.91 -7.43
C ASN A 227 -0.98 -14.55 -8.92
N TYR A 228 -0.75 -13.28 -9.22
CA TYR A 228 -0.82 -12.75 -10.59
C TYR A 228 0.17 -13.41 -11.54
N TYR A 229 1.43 -13.57 -11.15
CA TYR A 229 2.48 -14.09 -12.04
C TYR A 229 2.46 -15.62 -12.21
N THR A 230 1.95 -16.35 -11.23
CA THR A 230 1.83 -17.81 -11.33
C THR A 230 0.45 -18.27 -11.77
N SER A 231 -0.50 -17.32 -12.02
CA SER A 231 -1.89 -17.60 -12.47
C SER A 231 -2.60 -18.59 -11.55
N GLU A 232 -2.45 -18.45 -10.25
CA GLU A 232 -2.99 -19.35 -9.24
C GLU A 232 -4.00 -18.64 -8.35
N LEU A 233 -5.09 -19.30 -8.04
CA LEU A 233 -5.93 -19.00 -6.90
C LEU A 233 -5.47 -19.86 -5.74
N VAL A 234 -5.08 -19.24 -4.65
CA VAL A 234 -4.66 -19.90 -3.43
C VAL A 234 -5.74 -19.72 -2.38
N SER A 235 -6.16 -20.82 -1.73
CA SER A 235 -7.05 -20.80 -0.58
C SER A 235 -6.38 -21.38 0.64
N MET A 236 -6.69 -20.86 1.81
CA MET A 236 -6.18 -21.32 3.11
C MET A 236 -7.22 -21.06 4.21
N ASP A 237 -7.06 -21.67 5.38
CA ASP A 237 -7.88 -21.31 6.53
C ASP A 237 -7.48 -19.94 7.11
N MET A 238 -8.24 -19.43 8.07
CA MET A 238 -8.00 -18.12 8.69
C MET A 238 -6.66 -18.05 9.46
N ASN A 239 -6.02 -19.19 9.73
CA ASN A 239 -4.70 -19.24 10.34
C ASN A 239 -3.56 -19.35 9.32
N GLY A 240 -3.88 -19.29 8.03
CA GLY A 240 -2.90 -19.43 6.96
C GLY A 240 -2.40 -20.86 6.75
N LYS A 241 -3.13 -21.85 7.28
CA LYS A 241 -2.85 -23.28 7.12
C LYS A 241 -3.75 -23.91 6.06
N ASN A 242 -3.53 -25.21 5.77
CA ASN A 242 -4.34 -25.96 4.81
C ASN A 242 -4.38 -25.28 3.43
N LEU A 243 -3.23 -24.83 2.96
CA LEU A 243 -3.08 -24.15 1.68
C LEU A 243 -3.40 -25.10 0.53
N ASN A 244 -4.31 -24.67 -0.33
CA ASN A 244 -4.66 -25.33 -1.58
C ASN A 244 -4.49 -24.36 -2.74
N LYS A 245 -3.95 -24.85 -3.86
CA LYS A 245 -3.71 -24.07 -5.07
C LYS A 245 -4.55 -24.59 -6.20
N GLN A 246 -5.18 -23.68 -6.92
CA GLN A 246 -5.89 -23.93 -8.16
C GLN A 246 -5.26 -23.11 -9.27
N VAL A 247 -4.74 -23.75 -10.29
CA VAL A 247 -4.28 -23.08 -11.51
C VAL A 247 -5.51 -22.60 -12.28
N LEU A 248 -5.53 -21.32 -12.63
CA LEU A 248 -6.68 -20.68 -13.29
C LEU A 248 -6.65 -20.80 -14.82
N GLY A 249 -5.53 -21.24 -15.37
CA GLY A 249 -5.35 -21.39 -16.83
C GLY A 249 -3.99 -22.00 -17.15
N ALA A 250 -3.66 -22.09 -18.44
CA ALA A 250 -2.30 -22.46 -18.83
C ALA A 250 -1.32 -21.52 -18.13
N PRO A 251 -0.19 -22.03 -17.57
CA PRO A 251 0.84 -21.18 -17.01
C PRO A 251 1.13 -20.10 -18.05
N LEU A 252 1.12 -18.84 -17.62
CA LEU A 252 1.53 -17.74 -18.50
C LEU A 252 2.92 -18.09 -19.00
N ALA A 253 3.05 -18.38 -20.29
CA ALA A 253 4.35 -18.55 -20.91
C ALA A 253 5.08 -17.24 -20.68
N PHE A 254 6.01 -17.22 -19.71
CA PHE A 254 6.77 -16.03 -19.39
C PHE A 254 7.62 -15.65 -20.60
N THR A 255 7.09 -14.77 -21.41
CA THR A 255 7.88 -14.05 -22.40
C THR A 255 9.00 -13.29 -21.70
N LYS A 256 9.98 -12.82 -22.44
CA LYS A 256 11.04 -11.95 -21.85
C LYS A 256 10.44 -10.74 -21.15
N VAL A 257 9.39 -10.14 -21.71
CA VAL A 257 8.66 -9.00 -21.13
C VAL A 257 7.96 -9.40 -19.82
N GLY A 258 7.22 -10.51 -19.81
CA GLY A 258 6.54 -11.00 -18.61
C GLY A 258 7.50 -11.36 -17.47
N LYS A 259 8.69 -11.93 -17.80
CA LYS A 259 9.75 -12.14 -16.81
C LYS A 259 10.28 -10.82 -16.26
N GLY A 260 10.49 -9.84 -17.11
CA GLY A 260 10.93 -8.50 -16.71
C GLY A 260 9.93 -7.85 -15.76
N ASP A 261 8.63 -7.90 -16.08
CA ASP A 261 7.56 -7.40 -15.24
C ASP A 261 7.51 -8.10 -13.87
N MET A 262 7.65 -9.44 -13.85
CA MET A 262 7.73 -10.20 -12.60
C MET A 262 8.91 -9.75 -11.73
N TYR A 263 10.13 -9.66 -12.28
CA TYR A 263 11.30 -9.22 -11.53
C TYR A 263 11.22 -7.77 -11.09
N PHE A 264 10.60 -6.92 -11.89
CA PHE A 264 10.38 -5.51 -11.57
C PHE A 264 9.53 -5.32 -10.29
N HIS A 265 8.63 -6.27 -10.01
CA HIS A 265 7.75 -6.26 -8.84
C HIS A 265 8.18 -7.24 -7.73
N ASP A 266 9.26 -8.01 -7.92
CA ASP A 266 9.69 -9.03 -6.95
C ASP A 266 10.71 -8.46 -5.97
N ALA A 267 10.28 -8.21 -4.74
CA ALA A 267 11.14 -7.74 -3.67
C ALA A 267 12.01 -8.86 -3.07
N THR A 268 11.73 -10.14 -3.37
CA THR A 268 12.52 -11.24 -2.83
C THR A 268 13.94 -11.30 -3.38
N ILE A 269 14.21 -10.58 -4.47
CA ILE A 269 15.56 -10.37 -5.03
C ILE A 269 16.29 -9.16 -4.44
N CYS A 270 15.64 -8.39 -3.57
CA CYS A 270 16.20 -7.24 -2.88
C CYS A 270 16.50 -7.56 -1.42
N PHE A 271 17.37 -6.75 -0.80
CA PHE A 271 17.77 -6.92 0.58
C PHE A 271 16.55 -7.01 1.51
N GLN A 272 16.44 -8.12 2.24
CA GLN A 272 15.39 -8.39 3.23
C GLN A 272 13.96 -8.10 2.74
N ASN A 273 13.70 -8.20 1.46
CA ASN A 273 12.38 -7.98 0.84
C ASN A 273 11.79 -6.57 1.09
N TRP A 274 12.62 -5.54 1.31
CA TRP A 274 12.13 -4.22 1.65
C TRP A 274 11.42 -3.52 0.50
N GLN A 275 11.91 -3.72 -0.72
CA GLN A 275 11.44 -2.98 -1.88
C GLN A 275 11.67 -3.75 -3.18
N SER A 276 10.98 -3.37 -4.23
CA SER A 276 11.22 -3.77 -5.61
C SER A 276 11.48 -2.53 -6.48
N CYS A 277 11.76 -2.70 -7.76
CA CYS A 277 11.85 -1.55 -8.68
C CYS A 277 10.54 -0.75 -8.71
N ALA A 278 9.39 -1.45 -8.64
CA ALA A 278 8.06 -0.83 -8.60
C ALA A 278 7.82 0.05 -7.35
N THR A 279 8.64 -0.04 -6.31
CA THR A 279 8.52 0.80 -5.12
C THR A 279 8.80 2.28 -5.42
N CYS A 280 9.83 2.56 -6.23
CA CYS A 280 10.16 3.92 -6.67
C CYS A 280 9.58 4.27 -8.04
N HIS A 281 9.27 3.25 -8.85
CA HIS A 281 8.70 3.38 -10.17
C HIS A 281 7.31 2.72 -10.25
N PRO A 282 6.31 3.24 -9.49
CA PRO A 282 4.97 2.67 -9.46
C PRO A 282 4.24 2.82 -10.81
N ASN A 283 3.05 2.22 -10.89
CA ASN A 283 2.12 2.40 -12.02
C ASN A 283 2.78 2.12 -13.37
N ASP A 284 3.22 0.88 -13.58
CA ASP A 284 3.83 0.43 -14.81
C ASP A 284 5.11 1.22 -15.17
N ALA A 285 6.03 1.28 -14.22
CA ALA A 285 7.35 1.89 -14.38
C ALA A 285 7.34 3.42 -14.61
N ARG A 286 6.37 4.13 -14.05
CA ARG A 286 6.30 5.60 -14.11
C ARG A 286 7.19 6.25 -13.04
N MET A 287 6.67 7.20 -12.31
CA MET A 287 7.38 7.92 -11.26
C MET A 287 6.53 7.97 -9.98
N ASP A 288 7.17 8.11 -8.84
CA ASP A 288 6.49 8.27 -7.54
C ASP A 288 6.12 9.73 -7.20
N GLY A 289 6.57 10.69 -8.00
CA GLY A 289 6.32 12.12 -7.80
C GLY A 289 7.19 12.78 -6.74
N LEU A 290 8.23 12.10 -6.25
CA LEU A 290 9.10 12.57 -5.18
C LEU A 290 10.49 12.94 -5.70
N ASN A 291 11.21 13.78 -4.94
CA ASN A 291 12.59 14.15 -5.24
C ASN A 291 13.55 13.39 -4.30
N TRP A 292 14.32 12.48 -4.85
CA TRP A 292 15.30 11.68 -4.13
C TRP A 292 16.70 12.19 -4.32
N ASP A 293 17.48 12.18 -3.24
CA ASP A 293 18.92 12.42 -3.29
C ASP A 293 19.65 11.09 -3.23
N LEU A 294 20.21 10.67 -4.37
CA LEU A 294 20.91 9.39 -4.48
C LEU A 294 22.37 9.49 -4.05
N LEU A 295 22.88 10.68 -3.70
CA LEU A 295 24.27 10.94 -3.30
C LEU A 295 25.33 10.33 -4.23
N ASN A 296 24.98 10.07 -5.47
CA ASN A 296 25.87 9.43 -6.44
C ASN A 296 26.98 10.35 -6.96
N ASP A 297 26.88 11.64 -6.69
CA ASP A 297 27.83 12.68 -7.07
C ASP A 297 28.54 13.32 -5.86
N GLY A 298 28.29 12.80 -4.63
CA GLY A 298 28.91 13.29 -3.40
C GLY A 298 28.36 14.63 -2.90
N MET A 299 27.33 15.17 -3.55
CA MET A 299 26.67 16.43 -3.17
C MET A 299 25.16 16.21 -3.03
N GLY A 300 24.52 17.01 -2.17
CA GLY A 300 23.06 17.06 -2.07
C GLY A 300 22.45 17.57 -3.39
N ASN A 301 21.80 16.69 -4.13
CA ASN A 301 21.23 16.99 -5.45
C ASN A 301 19.90 16.20 -5.68
N PRO A 302 18.83 16.57 -4.95
CA PRO A 302 17.54 15.89 -5.08
C PRO A 302 17.01 15.95 -6.52
N LYS A 303 16.67 14.79 -7.06
CA LYS A 303 16.14 14.63 -8.43
C LYS A 303 14.81 13.90 -8.39
N ASN A 304 13.88 14.33 -9.22
CA ASN A 304 12.61 13.62 -9.37
C ASN A 304 12.84 12.23 -9.97
N THR A 305 12.14 11.23 -9.44
CA THR A 305 12.13 9.89 -10.01
C THR A 305 11.70 9.95 -11.47
N LYS A 306 12.53 9.43 -12.37
CA LYS A 306 12.24 9.43 -13.81
C LYS A 306 11.30 8.28 -14.17
N THR A 307 10.43 8.51 -15.15
CA THR A 307 9.69 7.42 -15.77
C THR A 307 10.64 6.49 -16.52
N LEU A 308 10.42 5.19 -16.42
CA LEU A 308 11.13 4.16 -17.18
C LEU A 308 10.39 3.75 -18.46
N LEU A 309 9.23 4.38 -18.75
CA LEU A 309 8.49 4.14 -19.99
C LEU A 309 9.38 4.44 -21.18
N LEU A 310 9.48 3.48 -22.10
CA LEU A 310 10.30 3.56 -23.31
C LEU A 310 11.80 3.80 -23.06
N SER A 311 12.30 3.55 -21.85
CA SER A 311 13.73 3.75 -21.52
C SER A 311 14.67 2.95 -22.44
N HIS A 312 14.23 1.79 -22.95
CA HIS A 312 14.96 0.99 -23.93
C HIS A 312 15.16 1.69 -25.28
N GLN A 313 14.42 2.77 -25.55
CA GLN A 313 14.53 3.58 -26.78
C GLN A 313 15.25 4.91 -26.56
N THR A 314 15.61 5.23 -25.33
CA THR A 314 16.21 6.52 -24.95
C THR A 314 17.50 6.32 -24.13
N PRO A 315 18.54 5.69 -24.70
CA PRO A 315 19.83 5.57 -24.02
C PRO A 315 20.48 6.96 -23.82
N PRO A 316 21.31 7.14 -22.80
CA PRO A 316 21.65 6.18 -21.75
C PRO A 316 20.51 6.02 -20.74
N CYS A 317 20.25 4.77 -20.31
CA CYS A 317 19.15 4.48 -19.39
C CYS A 317 19.44 4.94 -17.95
N MET A 318 20.71 5.05 -17.58
CA MET A 318 21.17 5.48 -16.25
C MET A 318 21.98 6.77 -16.34
N ALA A 319 22.03 7.52 -15.24
CA ALA A 319 22.81 8.77 -15.15
C ALA A 319 24.33 8.56 -15.42
N THR A 320 24.81 7.34 -15.18
CA THR A 320 26.22 6.95 -15.43
C THR A 320 26.46 6.53 -16.90
N GLY A 321 25.45 6.49 -17.74
CA GLY A 321 25.57 6.10 -19.13
C GLY A 321 25.77 4.60 -19.38
N ILE A 322 25.44 3.76 -18.40
CA ILE A 322 25.55 2.29 -18.47
C ILE A 322 24.23 1.70 -18.94
#